data_85239a8dea2a621df59ee1c5e0d423c4
#
_entry.id   85239a8dea2a621df59ee1c5e0d423c4
#
_cell.length_a   1.000
_cell.length_b   1.000
_cell.length_c   1.000
_cell.angle_alpha   90.00
_cell.angle_beta   90.00
_cell.angle_gamma   90.00
#
_symmetry.space_group_name_H-M   'P 1'
#
loop_
_entity.id
_entity.type
_entity.pdbx_description
1 polymer ?
#
loop_
_entity_poly.entity_id
_entity_poly.type
_entity_poly.pdbx_seq_one_letter_code
_entity_poly.pdbx_strand_id
1 'polypeptide(L)'
;MSRMLVVGNGFDLAHGLPTRYKDMITELQKQFTLPKSASKWLSAEDIDRFYFNPFIKYFTQSKSGSNWTDFETDIREIVNYFSLGRSGSPFNANINSCFQTFSRPLKSGQTFKQWSELQKYLNELIEYIDLYLSVYLPKVYQPQNYSPNTQFPNFIYQQEYDYFLSFNYTNTYYDTAETLDNGIGVNTPLREHFIHGRCSTSGTPQNIVLGTEDQDPENLDTIYFKKYFQRIQKRTGREVYDWFAADKEIEVDIFGHSMDITDKDVLLMILNTAVRTHIIIIIRPITNRR
;
A
#
# COMPACT_ATOMS: atom_id res chain seq x y z
N MET A 1 27.60 -7.72 12.90
CA MET A 1 26.54 -8.32 12.09
C MET A 1 25.28 -7.53 12.36
N SER A 2 24.84 -6.79 11.39
CA SER A 2 23.69 -5.91 11.56
C SER A 2 22.38 -6.65 11.33
N ARG A 3 21.28 -6.14 11.88
CA ARG A 3 19.96 -6.76 11.73
C ARG A 3 18.99 -5.77 11.08
N MET A 4 18.17 -6.30 10.17
CA MET A 4 17.14 -5.55 9.47
C MET A 4 15.76 -6.15 9.74
N LEU A 5 14.80 -5.32 10.13
CA LEU A 5 13.41 -5.69 10.15
C LEU A 5 12.72 -5.24 8.87
N VAL A 6 12.09 -6.16 8.16
CA VAL A 6 11.26 -5.90 6.97
C VAL A 6 9.81 -6.16 7.33
N VAL A 7 8.93 -5.20 7.11
CA VAL A 7 7.51 -5.34 7.42
C VAL A 7 6.63 -5.12 6.19
N GLY A 8 5.57 -5.93 6.09
CA GLY A 8 4.50 -5.77 5.12
C GLY A 8 3.15 -5.65 5.80
N ASN A 9 2.04 -5.63 5.03
CA ASN A 9 0.70 -5.36 5.54
C ASN A 9 0.25 -6.33 6.66
N GLY A 10 0.76 -7.55 6.68
CA GLY A 10 0.50 -8.50 7.76
C GLY A 10 0.99 -8.00 9.12
N PHE A 11 1.97 -7.11 9.17
CA PHE A 11 2.42 -6.45 10.40
C PHE A 11 1.33 -5.53 10.95
N ASP A 12 0.74 -4.66 10.12
CA ASP A 12 -0.38 -3.80 10.52
C ASP A 12 -1.59 -4.62 10.99
N LEU A 13 -1.94 -5.65 10.22
CA LEU A 13 -3.05 -6.55 10.56
C LEU A 13 -2.83 -7.29 11.88
N ALA A 14 -1.59 -7.62 12.20
CA ALA A 14 -1.24 -8.26 13.45
C ALA A 14 -1.40 -7.29 14.63
N HIS A 15 -1.19 -5.99 14.41
CA HIS A 15 -1.50 -4.93 15.36
C HIS A 15 -3.00 -4.57 15.40
N GLY A 16 -3.86 -5.30 14.67
CA GLY A 16 -5.31 -5.08 14.65
C GLY A 16 -5.77 -3.94 13.75
N LEU A 17 -4.89 -3.30 13.02
CA LEU A 17 -5.26 -2.23 12.09
C LEU A 17 -6.01 -2.81 10.89
N PRO A 18 -7.17 -2.27 10.50
CA PRO A 18 -7.89 -2.68 9.32
C PRO A 18 -7.29 -2.05 8.06
N THR A 19 -6.09 -2.47 7.72
CA THR A 19 -5.34 -1.97 6.56
C THR A 19 -5.44 -2.89 5.35
N ARG A 20 -6.38 -3.86 5.35
CA ARG A 20 -6.69 -4.57 4.11
C ARG A 20 -7.36 -3.62 3.13
N TYR A 21 -7.06 -3.81 1.87
CA TYR A 21 -7.77 -3.14 0.79
C TYR A 21 -9.30 -3.20 0.96
N LYS A 22 -9.84 -4.38 1.26
CA LYS A 22 -11.27 -4.58 1.50
C LYS A 22 -11.82 -3.72 2.65
N ASP A 23 -11.03 -3.52 3.70
CA ASP A 23 -11.45 -2.71 4.85
C ASP A 23 -11.65 -1.25 4.43
N MET A 24 -10.70 -0.71 3.64
CA MET A 24 -10.78 0.65 3.10
C MET A 24 -11.97 0.83 2.16
N ILE A 25 -12.18 -0.09 1.22
CA ILE A 25 -13.32 -0.01 0.28
C ILE A 25 -14.66 -0.17 1.00
N THR A 26 -14.75 -1.03 2.00
CA THR A 26 -15.96 -1.19 2.81
C THR A 26 -16.30 0.08 3.56
N GLU A 27 -15.31 0.76 4.15
CA GLU A 27 -15.54 2.03 4.83
C GLU A 27 -15.98 3.12 3.83
N LEU A 28 -15.37 3.18 2.65
CA LEU A 28 -15.78 4.14 1.62
C LEU A 28 -17.20 3.91 1.14
N GLN A 29 -17.59 2.66 0.89
CA GLN A 29 -18.98 2.31 0.54
C GLN A 29 -19.97 2.78 1.61
N LYS A 30 -19.61 2.62 2.88
CA LYS A 30 -20.42 3.14 3.99
C LYS A 30 -20.54 4.66 3.93
N GLN A 31 -19.47 5.39 3.65
CA GLN A 31 -19.51 6.85 3.50
C GLN A 31 -20.46 7.28 2.37
N PHE A 32 -20.54 6.53 1.27
CA PHE A 32 -21.44 6.80 0.15
C PHE A 32 -22.94 6.59 0.52
N THR A 33 -23.23 5.79 1.53
CA THR A 33 -24.63 5.55 1.99
C THR A 33 -25.09 6.54 3.06
N LEU A 34 -24.17 7.27 3.69
CA LEU A 34 -24.48 8.25 4.71
C LEU A 34 -24.89 9.61 4.10
N PRO A 35 -25.72 10.41 4.79
CA PRO A 35 -25.82 11.83 4.45
C PRO A 35 -24.40 12.47 4.48
N LYS A 36 -24.05 13.25 3.48
CA LYS A 36 -22.69 13.85 3.38
C LYS A 36 -22.29 14.63 4.63
N SER A 37 -23.25 15.29 5.29
CA SER A 37 -23.03 16.00 6.55
C SER A 37 -22.77 15.08 7.76
N ALA A 38 -22.99 13.78 7.63
CA ALA A 38 -22.77 12.82 8.71
C ALA A 38 -21.35 12.21 8.71
N SER A 39 -20.58 12.42 7.66
CA SER A 39 -19.19 12.01 7.65
C SER A 39 -18.37 12.80 8.67
N LYS A 40 -17.54 12.08 9.44
CA LYS A 40 -16.69 12.68 10.48
C LYS A 40 -15.24 12.91 10.02
N TRP A 41 -14.91 12.49 8.82
CA TRP A 41 -13.52 12.48 8.33
C TRP A 41 -13.35 12.80 6.84
N LEU A 42 -14.40 12.67 6.02
CA LEU A 42 -14.41 13.12 4.63
C LEU A 42 -15.28 14.38 4.49
N SER A 43 -14.83 15.33 3.68
CA SER A 43 -15.65 16.45 3.27
C SER A 43 -16.73 16.01 2.26
N ALA A 44 -17.77 16.81 2.10
CA ALA A 44 -18.81 16.54 1.09
C ALA A 44 -18.22 16.52 -0.33
N GLU A 45 -17.22 17.38 -0.59
CA GLU A 45 -16.51 17.47 -1.87
C GLU A 45 -15.69 16.20 -2.13
N ASP A 46 -14.98 15.68 -1.11
CA ASP A 46 -14.21 14.44 -1.22
C ASP A 46 -15.12 13.24 -1.50
N ILE A 47 -16.27 13.16 -0.80
CA ILE A 47 -17.25 12.10 -1.03
C ILE A 47 -17.73 12.11 -2.48
N ASP A 48 -18.06 13.29 -3.04
CA ASP A 48 -18.49 13.41 -4.44
C ASP A 48 -17.36 13.00 -5.40
N ARG A 49 -16.16 13.52 -5.19
CA ARG A 49 -15.00 13.23 -6.02
C ARG A 49 -14.70 11.74 -6.05
N PHE A 50 -14.69 11.07 -4.90
CA PHE A 50 -14.43 9.64 -4.80
C PHE A 50 -15.58 8.80 -5.37
N TYR A 51 -16.83 9.22 -5.21
CA TYR A 51 -17.99 8.54 -5.78
C TYR A 51 -17.94 8.48 -7.33
N PHE A 52 -17.45 9.55 -7.97
CA PHE A 52 -17.31 9.61 -9.44
C PHE A 52 -15.98 9.06 -9.96
N ASN A 53 -15.05 8.67 -9.08
CA ASN A 53 -13.77 8.12 -9.50
C ASN A 53 -13.95 6.71 -10.09
N PRO A 54 -13.51 6.45 -11.35
CA PRO A 54 -13.74 5.18 -12.02
C PRO A 54 -12.96 4.00 -11.40
N PHE A 55 -11.78 4.20 -10.83
CA PHE A 55 -11.07 3.16 -10.07
C PHE A 55 -11.88 2.77 -8.84
N ILE A 56 -12.31 3.74 -8.04
CA ILE A 56 -13.10 3.50 -6.85
C ILE A 56 -14.41 2.80 -7.20
N LYS A 57 -15.08 3.25 -8.27
CA LYS A 57 -16.28 2.59 -8.78
C LYS A 57 -16.03 1.14 -9.17
N TYR A 58 -14.93 0.86 -9.86
CA TYR A 58 -14.54 -0.50 -10.22
C TYR A 58 -14.35 -1.36 -8.98
N PHE A 59 -13.58 -0.88 -8.03
CA PHE A 59 -13.29 -1.60 -6.80
C PHE A 59 -14.50 -1.82 -5.88
N THR A 60 -15.44 -0.90 -5.86
CA THR A 60 -16.67 -1.07 -5.10
C THR A 60 -17.64 -2.06 -5.72
N GLN A 61 -17.53 -2.34 -7.02
CA GLN A 61 -18.38 -3.24 -7.78
C GLN A 61 -17.73 -4.60 -8.06
N SER A 62 -16.39 -4.67 -8.05
CA SER A 62 -15.67 -5.92 -8.31
C SER A 62 -15.77 -6.84 -7.10
N LYS A 63 -15.75 -8.16 -7.38
CA LYS A 63 -15.59 -9.19 -6.36
C LYS A 63 -14.09 -9.46 -6.10
N SER A 64 -13.26 -8.44 -6.28
CA SER A 64 -11.82 -8.55 -6.07
C SER A 64 -11.50 -9.14 -4.70
N GLY A 65 -10.37 -9.80 -4.59
CA GLY A 65 -9.87 -10.39 -3.35
C GLY A 65 -9.71 -9.35 -2.22
N SER A 66 -9.25 -9.79 -1.08
CA SER A 66 -9.13 -8.92 0.10
C SER A 66 -7.75 -8.31 0.28
N ASN A 67 -6.77 -8.74 -0.53
CA ASN A 67 -5.35 -8.41 -0.35
C ASN A 67 -4.91 -7.24 -1.23
N TRP A 68 -3.81 -6.59 -0.84
CA TRP A 68 -3.17 -5.54 -1.64
C TRP A 68 -2.71 -6.03 -3.01
N THR A 69 -2.25 -7.26 -3.09
CA THR A 69 -1.85 -7.94 -4.32
C THR A 69 -2.96 -7.98 -5.36
N ASP A 70 -4.19 -8.30 -4.90
CA ASP A 70 -5.36 -8.33 -5.77
C ASP A 70 -5.67 -6.93 -6.31
N PHE A 71 -5.50 -5.91 -5.47
CA PHE A 71 -5.71 -4.52 -5.82
C PHE A 71 -4.72 -4.00 -6.88
N GLU A 72 -3.44 -4.30 -6.72
CA GLU A 72 -2.41 -3.94 -7.69
C GLU A 72 -2.57 -4.71 -9.00
N THR A 73 -3.03 -5.95 -8.91
CA THR A 73 -3.40 -6.77 -10.09
C THR A 73 -4.57 -6.14 -10.84
N ASP A 74 -5.60 -5.68 -10.15
CA ASP A 74 -6.74 -4.99 -10.74
C ASP A 74 -6.31 -3.67 -11.43
N ILE A 75 -5.44 -2.89 -10.81
CA ILE A 75 -4.86 -1.68 -11.44
C ILE A 75 -4.13 -2.06 -12.71
N ARG A 76 -3.33 -3.12 -12.68
CA ARG A 76 -2.61 -3.63 -13.86
C ARG A 76 -3.56 -4.04 -14.98
N GLU A 77 -4.64 -4.75 -14.66
CA GLU A 77 -5.65 -5.14 -15.63
C GLU A 77 -6.31 -3.94 -16.28
N ILE A 78 -6.65 -2.90 -15.50
CA ILE A 78 -7.22 -1.65 -16.01
C ILE A 78 -6.22 -0.96 -16.95
N VAL A 79 -4.97 -0.82 -16.54
CA VAL A 79 -3.92 -0.20 -17.36
C VAL A 79 -3.70 -0.97 -18.64
N ASN A 80 -3.60 -2.30 -18.58
CA ASN A 80 -3.45 -3.18 -19.76
C ASN A 80 -4.66 -3.10 -20.71
N TYR A 81 -5.87 -3.02 -20.17
CA TYR A 81 -7.09 -2.87 -20.97
C TYR A 81 -7.03 -1.63 -21.86
N PHE A 82 -6.48 -0.53 -21.35
CA PHE A 82 -6.33 0.70 -22.13
C PHE A 82 -5.07 0.71 -23.01
N SER A 83 -3.99 0.07 -22.60
CA SER A 83 -2.73 0.00 -23.33
C SER A 83 -2.82 -0.88 -24.57
N LEU A 84 -3.37 -2.10 -24.43
CA LEU A 84 -3.46 -3.09 -25.52
C LEU A 84 -4.63 -2.84 -26.47
N GLY A 85 -5.49 -1.88 -26.13
CA GLY A 85 -6.76 -1.70 -26.84
C GLY A 85 -7.74 -2.84 -26.61
N ARG A 86 -9.01 -2.63 -26.97
CA ARG A 86 -10.09 -3.60 -26.73
C ARG A 86 -9.92 -4.93 -27.48
N SER A 87 -9.13 -4.94 -28.54
CA SER A 87 -8.92 -6.13 -29.37
C SER A 87 -7.87 -7.09 -28.85
N GLY A 88 -7.01 -6.67 -27.95
CA GLY A 88 -5.91 -7.48 -27.40
C GLY A 88 -6.09 -7.93 -25.95
N SER A 89 -7.06 -7.36 -25.23
CA SER A 89 -7.35 -7.73 -23.84
C SER A 89 -8.66 -8.49 -23.72
N PRO A 90 -8.79 -9.47 -22.82
CA PRO A 90 -10.08 -10.08 -22.50
C PRO A 90 -11.10 -8.98 -22.19
N PHE A 91 -12.27 -9.05 -22.82
CA PHE A 91 -13.33 -8.07 -22.57
C PHE A 91 -13.74 -8.12 -21.10
N ASN A 92 -13.42 -7.05 -20.35
CA ASN A 92 -13.84 -6.89 -18.97
C ASN A 92 -15.03 -5.93 -18.93
N ALA A 93 -16.25 -6.48 -18.79
CA ALA A 93 -17.48 -5.70 -18.72
C ALA A 93 -17.50 -4.67 -17.57
N ASN A 94 -16.85 -5.00 -16.45
CA ASN A 94 -16.76 -4.10 -15.30
C ASN A 94 -15.87 -2.89 -15.60
N ILE A 95 -14.69 -3.11 -16.20
CA ILE A 95 -13.80 -2.00 -16.61
C ILE A 95 -14.57 -1.10 -17.59
N ASN A 96 -15.19 -1.68 -18.61
CA ASN A 96 -15.95 -0.91 -19.59
C ASN A 96 -17.09 -0.11 -18.96
N SER A 97 -17.82 -0.68 -18.01
CA SER A 97 -18.90 0.00 -17.29
C SER A 97 -18.42 1.16 -16.41
N CYS A 98 -17.31 0.96 -15.67
CA CYS A 98 -16.78 1.97 -14.75
C CYS A 98 -16.08 3.12 -15.47
N PHE A 99 -15.43 2.81 -16.60
CA PHE A 99 -14.64 3.74 -17.40
C PHE A 99 -15.35 4.16 -18.71
N GLN A 100 -16.67 4.28 -18.70
CA GLN A 100 -17.47 4.61 -19.91
C GLN A 100 -17.02 5.89 -20.62
N THR A 101 -16.57 6.89 -19.87
CA THR A 101 -16.06 8.16 -20.44
C THR A 101 -14.79 7.97 -21.27
N PHE A 102 -14.03 6.91 -21.01
CA PHE A 102 -12.84 6.50 -21.77
C PHE A 102 -13.17 5.59 -22.96
N SER A 103 -14.45 5.30 -23.19
CA SER A 103 -14.92 4.25 -24.09
C SER A 103 -14.83 4.55 -25.59
N ARG A 104 -14.27 5.69 -25.98
CA ARG A 104 -13.96 5.96 -27.39
C ARG A 104 -12.62 5.35 -27.73
N PRO A 105 -12.54 4.52 -28.82
CA PRO A 105 -11.27 3.97 -29.26
C PRO A 105 -10.29 5.12 -29.51
N LEU A 106 -9.10 5.01 -28.94
CA LEU A 106 -8.00 5.93 -29.15
C LEU A 106 -7.69 5.99 -30.65
N LYS A 107 -8.03 7.10 -31.29
CA LYS A 107 -7.41 7.39 -32.58
C LYS A 107 -5.95 7.71 -32.32
N SER A 108 -5.06 7.16 -33.15
CA SER A 108 -3.64 7.51 -33.15
C SER A 108 -3.46 9.03 -32.96
N GLY A 109 -2.78 9.45 -31.89
CA GLY A 109 -2.55 10.85 -31.54
C GLY A 109 -3.41 11.45 -30.40
N GLN A 110 -4.43 10.73 -29.86
CA GLN A 110 -5.21 11.19 -28.71
C GLN A 110 -4.77 10.59 -27.35
N THR A 111 -3.73 9.80 -27.34
CA THR A 111 -3.26 9.00 -26.21
C THR A 111 -2.94 9.83 -24.97
N PHE A 112 -2.26 10.95 -25.11
CA PHE A 112 -1.72 11.70 -23.98
C PHE A 112 -2.80 12.25 -23.02
N LYS A 113 -3.94 12.75 -23.54
CA LYS A 113 -5.00 13.30 -22.68
C LYS A 113 -5.70 12.23 -21.84
N GLN A 114 -5.84 11.02 -22.35
CA GLN A 114 -6.52 9.93 -21.65
C GLN A 114 -5.64 9.32 -20.57
N TRP A 115 -4.34 9.17 -20.83
CA TRP A 115 -3.40 8.69 -19.81
C TRP A 115 -3.25 9.68 -18.65
N SER A 116 -3.21 10.98 -18.92
CA SER A 116 -3.18 12.00 -17.87
C SER A 116 -4.45 12.03 -17.02
N GLU A 117 -5.61 11.76 -17.64
CA GLU A 117 -6.87 11.67 -16.92
C GLU A 117 -6.95 10.39 -16.07
N LEU A 118 -6.50 9.25 -16.61
CA LEU A 118 -6.39 8.00 -15.84
C LEU A 118 -5.44 8.17 -14.66
N GLN A 119 -4.30 8.83 -14.87
CA GLN A 119 -3.35 9.17 -13.81
C GLN A 119 -4.00 10.05 -12.73
N LYS A 120 -4.80 11.06 -13.13
CA LYS A 120 -5.53 11.90 -12.18
C LYS A 120 -6.42 11.04 -11.28
N TYR A 121 -7.18 10.11 -11.85
CA TYR A 121 -8.05 9.23 -11.05
C TYR A 121 -7.27 8.28 -10.14
N LEU A 122 -6.11 7.79 -10.56
CA LEU A 122 -5.22 7.02 -9.68
C LEU A 122 -4.72 7.88 -8.51
N ASN A 123 -4.37 9.15 -8.77
CA ASN A 123 -3.94 10.06 -7.71
C ASN A 123 -5.07 10.37 -6.71
N GLU A 124 -6.31 10.51 -7.17
CA GLU A 124 -7.47 10.65 -6.28
C GLU A 124 -7.71 9.39 -5.43
N LEU A 125 -7.47 8.21 -5.98
CA LEU A 125 -7.51 6.96 -5.21
C LEU A 125 -6.40 6.92 -4.15
N ILE A 126 -5.19 7.35 -4.50
CA ILE A 126 -4.07 7.47 -3.55
C ILE A 126 -4.43 8.46 -2.43
N GLU A 127 -5.06 9.57 -2.76
CA GLU A 127 -5.51 10.55 -1.78
C GLU A 127 -6.58 9.99 -0.85
N TYR A 128 -7.52 9.17 -1.35
CA TYR A 128 -8.45 8.45 -0.51
C TYR A 128 -7.73 7.51 0.48
N ILE A 129 -6.74 6.73 -0.01
CA ILE A 129 -5.94 5.84 0.82
C ILE A 129 -5.22 6.65 1.91
N ASP A 130 -4.64 7.78 1.53
CA ASP A 130 -3.99 8.68 2.48
C ASP A 130 -4.94 9.16 3.57
N LEU A 131 -6.11 9.69 3.21
CA LEU A 131 -7.12 10.15 4.17
C LEU A 131 -7.61 9.01 5.08
N TYR A 132 -7.76 7.79 4.53
CA TYR A 132 -8.12 6.64 5.33
C TYR A 132 -7.05 6.32 6.38
N LEU A 133 -5.78 6.27 5.98
CA LEU A 133 -4.67 5.89 6.85
C LEU A 133 -4.27 7.01 7.83
N SER A 134 -4.29 8.27 7.40
CA SER A 134 -3.79 9.40 8.19
C SER A 134 -4.88 10.10 9.02
N VAL A 135 -6.16 10.03 8.59
CA VAL A 135 -7.26 10.75 9.25
C VAL A 135 -8.27 9.82 9.91
N TYR A 136 -8.70 8.77 9.20
CA TYR A 136 -9.71 7.83 9.73
C TYR A 136 -9.12 6.87 10.74
N LEU A 137 -8.06 6.14 10.41
CA LEU A 137 -7.47 5.13 11.30
C LEU A 137 -7.09 5.68 12.67
N PRO A 138 -6.39 6.81 12.81
CA PRO A 138 -6.02 7.35 14.12
C PRO A 138 -7.22 7.75 15.00
N LYS A 139 -8.38 8.01 14.39
CA LYS A 139 -9.61 8.33 15.14
C LYS A 139 -10.32 7.09 15.68
N VAL A 140 -10.17 5.95 15.00
CA VAL A 140 -10.95 4.73 15.29
C VAL A 140 -10.09 3.67 15.98
N TYR A 141 -8.81 3.66 15.68
CA TYR A 141 -7.82 2.72 16.17
C TYR A 141 -6.69 3.46 16.88
N GLN A 142 -6.85 3.62 18.17
CA GLN A 142 -5.80 4.21 19.01
C GLN A 142 -4.87 3.09 19.49
N PRO A 143 -3.54 3.26 19.45
CA PRO A 143 -2.58 2.27 19.94
C PRO A 143 -2.85 1.79 21.36
N GLN A 144 -3.33 2.67 22.23
CA GLN A 144 -3.72 2.34 23.62
C GLN A 144 -4.93 1.40 23.74
N ASN A 145 -5.68 1.16 22.66
CA ASN A 145 -6.77 0.17 22.61
C ASN A 145 -6.26 -1.23 22.25
N TYR A 146 -4.97 -1.37 21.98
CA TYR A 146 -4.34 -2.68 21.83
C TYR A 146 -4.38 -3.38 23.20
N SER A 147 -5.30 -4.32 23.34
CA SER A 147 -5.28 -5.21 24.47
C SER A 147 -3.97 -6.01 24.45
N PRO A 148 -3.15 -5.97 25.53
CA PRO A 148 -1.95 -6.79 25.62
C PRO A 148 -2.23 -8.30 25.58
N ASN A 149 -3.51 -8.72 25.55
CA ASN A 149 -3.95 -10.09 25.39
C ASN A 149 -3.95 -10.62 23.94
N THR A 150 -3.74 -9.77 22.93
CA THR A 150 -3.30 -10.30 21.65
C THR A 150 -1.86 -10.73 21.87
N GLN A 151 -1.58 -12.03 21.75
CA GLN A 151 -0.24 -12.64 21.80
C GLN A 151 0.63 -12.12 20.63
N PHE A 152 0.64 -10.82 20.44
CA PHE A 152 1.53 -10.21 19.49
C PHE A 152 2.92 -10.27 20.09
N PRO A 153 3.88 -10.77 19.37
CA PRO A 153 5.19 -10.94 19.93
C PRO A 153 5.83 -9.59 20.22
N ASN A 154 5.76 -9.15 21.47
CA ASN A 154 6.60 -8.08 22.00
C ASN A 154 8.09 -8.33 21.69
N PHE A 155 8.43 -9.56 21.28
CA PHE A 155 9.80 -9.94 20.99
C PHE A 155 10.42 -9.08 19.88
N ILE A 156 9.64 -8.60 18.88
CA ILE A 156 10.15 -7.73 17.83
C ILE A 156 10.66 -6.42 18.41
N TYR A 157 9.92 -5.84 19.36
CA TYR A 157 10.29 -4.58 20.01
C TYR A 157 11.39 -4.76 21.06
N GLN A 158 11.69 -6.01 21.45
CA GLN A 158 12.79 -6.36 22.34
C GLN A 158 14.09 -6.68 21.58
N GLN A 159 14.02 -6.80 20.23
CA GLN A 159 15.20 -7.02 19.43
C GLN A 159 15.85 -5.68 19.06
N GLU A 160 17.15 -5.71 18.86
CA GLU A 160 17.90 -4.58 18.32
C GLU A 160 17.96 -4.71 16.81
N TYR A 161 17.38 -3.76 16.10
CA TYR A 161 17.48 -3.64 14.65
C TYR A 161 18.25 -2.37 14.28
N ASP A 162 19.23 -2.50 13.40
CA ASP A 162 19.98 -1.36 12.84
C ASP A 162 19.21 -0.70 11.72
N TYR A 163 18.43 -1.52 10.98
CA TYR A 163 17.68 -1.10 9.79
C TYR A 163 16.21 -1.50 9.88
N PHE A 164 15.35 -0.61 9.39
CA PHE A 164 13.92 -0.86 9.27
C PHE A 164 13.46 -0.58 7.84
N LEU A 165 12.91 -1.58 7.17
CA LEU A 165 12.33 -1.47 5.83
C LEU A 165 10.83 -1.75 5.89
N SER A 166 10.02 -0.76 5.49
CA SER A 166 8.57 -0.90 5.42
C SER A 166 8.07 -0.91 3.98
N PHE A 167 7.21 -1.90 3.69
CA PHE A 167 6.33 -1.93 2.52
C PHE A 167 4.95 -1.34 2.81
N ASN A 168 4.67 -0.96 4.08
CA ASN A 168 3.43 -0.34 4.51
C ASN A 168 3.50 1.17 4.35
N TYR A 169 2.34 1.81 4.23
CA TYR A 169 2.22 3.26 4.22
C TYR A 169 2.09 3.86 5.62
N THR A 170 1.88 3.01 6.63
CA THR A 170 1.64 3.38 8.03
C THR A 170 2.92 3.43 8.84
N ASN A 171 2.90 4.20 9.93
CA ASN A 171 4.00 4.29 10.87
C ASN A 171 3.87 3.32 12.05
N THR A 172 3.16 2.21 11.88
CA THR A 172 2.71 1.28 12.93
C THR A 172 3.83 0.83 13.87
N TYR A 173 5.04 0.58 13.34
CA TYR A 173 6.17 0.16 14.18
C TYR A 173 6.51 1.22 15.22
N TYR A 174 6.72 2.46 14.80
CA TYR A 174 7.12 3.55 15.68
C TYR A 174 6.00 3.99 16.62
N ASP A 175 4.76 4.06 16.11
CA ASP A 175 3.58 4.41 16.92
C ASP A 175 3.35 3.38 18.05
N THR A 176 3.62 2.10 17.77
CA THR A 176 3.54 1.04 18.78
C THR A 176 4.73 1.09 19.72
N ALA A 177 5.95 1.30 19.20
CA ALA A 177 7.15 1.43 20.01
C ALA A 177 7.03 2.56 21.04
N GLU A 178 6.55 3.75 20.61
CA GLU A 178 6.30 4.89 21.50
C GLU A 178 5.28 4.54 22.60
N THR A 179 4.24 3.78 22.27
CA THR A 179 3.23 3.35 23.24
C THR A 179 3.81 2.34 24.26
N LEU A 180 4.72 1.47 23.82
CA LEU A 180 5.36 0.47 24.67
C LEU A 180 6.46 1.06 25.55
N ASP A 181 7.04 2.19 25.15
CA ASP A 181 8.20 2.81 25.83
C ASP A 181 7.86 3.47 27.17
N ASN A 182 6.73 3.18 27.78
CA ASN A 182 6.37 3.62 29.15
C ASN A 182 7.40 3.11 30.21
N GLY A 183 8.71 3.22 29.92
CA GLY A 183 9.83 2.94 30.80
C GLY A 183 10.52 1.60 30.54
N ILE A 184 10.26 0.91 29.43
CA ILE A 184 10.87 -0.39 29.10
C ILE A 184 12.08 -0.25 28.15
N GLY A 185 12.30 0.95 27.56
CA GLY A 185 13.37 1.21 26.60
C GLY A 185 13.20 0.38 25.32
N VAL A 186 12.36 0.85 24.42
CA VAL A 186 12.23 0.24 23.10
C VAL A 186 13.36 0.73 22.21
N ASN A 187 14.16 -0.21 21.68
CA ASN A 187 15.20 0.11 20.72
C ASN A 187 14.56 0.46 19.37
N THR A 188 14.71 1.70 18.94
CA THR A 188 14.29 2.10 17.59
C THR A 188 15.44 1.94 16.60
N PRO A 189 15.18 1.43 15.38
CA PRO A 189 16.18 1.29 14.34
C PRO A 189 16.88 2.62 14.01
N LEU A 190 18.18 2.57 13.76
CA LEU A 190 18.99 3.75 13.45
C LEU A 190 18.67 4.34 12.07
N ARG A 191 18.21 3.49 11.14
CA ARG A 191 17.90 3.84 9.76
C ARG A 191 16.58 3.24 9.34
N GLU A 192 15.73 4.06 8.72
CA GLU A 192 14.42 3.66 8.22
C GLU A 192 14.28 3.93 6.73
N HIS A 193 13.53 3.08 6.04
CA HIS A 193 13.14 3.28 4.66
C HIS A 193 11.72 2.75 4.40
N PHE A 194 10.84 3.60 3.85
CA PHE A 194 9.51 3.24 3.40
C PHE A 194 9.52 3.15 1.87
N ILE A 195 9.72 1.95 1.33
CA ILE A 195 9.97 1.73 -0.10
C ILE A 195 8.78 2.16 -0.99
N HIS A 196 7.57 2.09 -0.47
CA HIS A 196 6.35 2.56 -1.14
C HIS A 196 5.89 3.94 -0.65
N GLY A 197 6.74 4.65 0.08
CA GLY A 197 6.35 5.90 0.72
C GLY A 197 5.43 5.67 1.92
N ARG A 198 4.88 6.74 2.45
CA ARG A 198 3.97 6.71 3.61
C ARG A 198 2.84 7.73 3.48
N CYS A 199 1.78 7.50 4.26
CA CYS A 199 0.69 8.43 4.39
C CYS A 199 1.14 9.75 5.03
N SER A 200 0.31 10.78 4.89
CA SER A 200 0.55 12.10 5.49
C SER A 200 0.71 12.02 7.00
N THR A 201 1.63 12.84 7.51
CA THR A 201 1.79 13.10 8.95
C THR A 201 1.78 14.60 9.19
N SER A 202 1.74 15.03 10.46
CA SER A 202 1.83 16.46 10.77
C SER A 202 3.08 17.09 10.16
N GLY A 203 2.89 17.96 9.17
CA GLY A 203 3.98 18.68 8.49
C GLY A 203 4.63 17.95 7.32
N THR A 204 4.27 16.70 7.02
CA THR A 204 4.83 15.95 5.89
C THR A 204 3.71 15.42 5.00
N PRO A 205 3.63 15.84 3.72
CA PRO A 205 2.63 15.32 2.79
C PRO A 205 2.93 13.85 2.44
N GLN A 206 1.90 13.13 2.02
CA GLN A 206 2.02 11.76 1.56
C GLN A 206 2.94 11.64 0.33
N ASN A 207 3.62 10.51 0.22
CA ASN A 207 4.36 10.10 -0.97
C ASN A 207 4.08 8.65 -1.37
N ILE A 208 2.84 8.20 -1.18
CA ILE A 208 2.36 6.84 -1.43
C ILE A 208 2.62 6.43 -2.89
N VAL A 209 3.32 5.33 -3.07
CA VAL A 209 3.57 4.67 -4.35
C VAL A 209 2.52 3.57 -4.53
N LEU A 210 1.62 3.75 -5.48
CA LEU A 210 0.59 2.78 -5.83
C LEU A 210 0.61 2.54 -7.33
N GLY A 211 1.04 1.37 -7.75
CA GLY A 211 1.19 1.08 -9.15
C GLY A 211 1.44 -0.40 -9.42
N THR A 212 1.90 -0.68 -10.62
CA THR A 212 2.18 -2.03 -11.11
C THR A 212 3.68 -2.25 -11.27
N GLU A 213 4.06 -3.52 -11.38
CA GLU A 213 5.41 -3.87 -11.84
C GLU A 213 5.65 -3.43 -13.29
N ASP A 214 6.91 -3.34 -13.67
CA ASP A 214 7.30 -3.00 -15.05
C ASP A 214 7.29 -4.25 -15.94
N GLN A 215 6.16 -4.51 -16.60
CA GLN A 215 6.00 -5.63 -17.55
C GLN A 215 6.37 -5.25 -18.98
N ASP A 216 6.29 -3.97 -19.33
CA ASP A 216 6.60 -3.42 -20.63
C ASP A 216 7.44 -2.14 -20.48
N PRO A 217 8.79 -2.29 -20.36
CA PRO A 217 9.68 -1.14 -20.15
C PRO A 217 9.64 -0.12 -21.29
N GLU A 218 9.31 -0.56 -22.50
CA GLU A 218 9.32 0.31 -23.70
C GLU A 218 8.06 1.16 -23.81
N ASN A 219 6.98 0.78 -23.11
CA ASN A 219 5.72 1.53 -23.16
C ASN A 219 5.74 2.73 -22.22
N LEU A 220 6.08 3.88 -22.76
CA LEU A 220 6.15 5.14 -22.03
C LEU A 220 4.76 5.69 -21.67
N ASP A 221 3.70 5.32 -22.37
CA ASP A 221 2.34 5.80 -22.10
C ASP A 221 1.84 5.32 -20.72
N THR A 222 2.33 4.15 -20.27
CA THR A 222 1.96 3.56 -18.97
C THR A 222 2.92 3.88 -17.84
N ILE A 223 3.95 4.68 -18.09
CA ILE A 223 5.06 4.91 -17.16
C ILE A 223 4.59 5.40 -15.78
N TYR A 224 3.55 6.24 -15.72
CA TYR A 224 3.00 6.79 -14.47
C TYR A 224 2.33 5.74 -13.58
N PHE A 225 2.01 4.57 -14.12
CA PHE A 225 1.43 3.46 -13.36
C PHE A 225 2.46 2.46 -12.86
N LYS A 226 3.74 2.64 -13.22
CA LYS A 226 4.84 1.76 -12.81
C LYS A 226 5.39 2.18 -11.45
N LYS A 227 5.45 1.25 -10.50
CA LYS A 227 6.00 1.49 -9.15
C LYS A 227 7.40 2.10 -9.20
N TYR A 228 8.27 1.58 -10.06
CA TYR A 228 9.63 2.09 -10.22
C TYR A 228 9.67 3.59 -10.55
N PHE A 229 8.87 4.02 -11.53
CA PHE A 229 8.80 5.43 -11.90
C PHE A 229 8.22 6.29 -10.79
N GLN A 230 7.16 5.81 -10.14
CA GLN A 230 6.55 6.54 -9.02
C GLN A 230 7.53 6.69 -7.84
N ARG A 231 8.35 5.68 -7.53
CA ARG A 231 9.40 5.80 -6.50
C ARG A 231 10.37 6.95 -6.81
N ILE A 232 10.80 7.07 -8.07
CA ILE A 232 11.66 8.18 -8.49
C ILE A 232 10.95 9.52 -8.35
N GLN A 233 9.72 9.62 -8.89
CA GLN A 233 8.94 10.86 -8.90
C GLN A 233 8.60 11.32 -7.49
N LYS A 234 8.21 10.41 -6.61
CA LYS A 234 7.76 10.67 -5.23
C LYS A 234 8.92 10.66 -4.23
N ARG A 235 10.14 10.45 -4.69
CA ARG A 235 11.37 10.49 -3.89
C ARG A 235 11.29 9.58 -2.66
N THR A 236 10.81 8.35 -2.84
CA THR A 236 10.79 7.38 -1.73
C THR A 236 12.20 6.87 -1.37
N GLY A 237 13.20 7.21 -2.18
CA GLY A 237 14.59 6.93 -1.86
C GLY A 237 15.13 5.59 -2.38
N ARG A 238 16.39 5.36 -2.07
CA ARG A 238 17.13 4.14 -2.44
C ARG A 238 17.91 3.57 -1.26
N GLU A 239 17.61 4.01 -0.08
CA GLU A 239 18.40 3.77 1.14
C GLU A 239 18.65 2.29 1.38
N VAL A 240 17.68 1.41 1.10
CA VAL A 240 17.85 -0.03 1.27
C VAL A 240 18.97 -0.60 0.39
N TYR A 241 19.13 -0.09 -0.82
CA TYR A 241 20.22 -0.52 -1.72
C TYR A 241 21.57 -0.07 -1.21
N ASP A 242 21.63 1.14 -0.66
CA ASP A 242 22.87 1.72 -0.10
C ASP A 242 23.26 0.98 1.18
N TRP A 243 22.30 0.51 1.99
CA TRP A 243 22.59 -0.29 3.18
C TRP A 243 23.27 -1.60 2.83
N PHE A 244 22.74 -2.36 1.88
CA PHE A 244 23.37 -3.61 1.42
C PHE A 244 24.68 -3.40 0.64
N ALA A 245 24.88 -2.22 0.05
CA ALA A 245 26.14 -1.87 -0.55
C ALA A 245 27.23 -1.58 0.50
N ALA A 246 26.84 -0.92 1.60
CA ALA A 246 27.75 -0.51 2.68
C ALA A 246 28.01 -1.63 3.70
N ASP A 247 26.99 -2.45 4.01
CA ASP A 247 27.05 -3.52 5.01
C ASP A 247 26.81 -4.87 4.33
N LYS A 248 27.82 -5.75 4.40
CA LYS A 248 27.79 -7.09 3.77
C LYS A 248 27.30 -8.19 4.72
N GLU A 249 27.06 -7.86 5.97
CA GLU A 249 26.70 -8.82 7.00
C GLU A 249 25.36 -8.47 7.65
N ILE A 250 24.31 -8.34 6.83
CA ILE A 250 22.94 -8.04 7.32
C ILE A 250 22.14 -9.34 7.44
N GLU A 251 21.64 -9.62 8.63
CA GLU A 251 20.55 -10.59 8.85
C GLU A 251 19.20 -9.90 8.71
N VAL A 252 18.25 -10.55 8.06
CA VAL A 252 16.94 -9.98 7.76
C VAL A 252 15.82 -10.79 8.37
N ASP A 253 14.96 -10.13 9.13
CA ASP A 253 13.70 -10.67 9.64
C ASP A 253 12.55 -10.06 8.83
N ILE A 254 11.79 -10.89 8.11
CA ILE A 254 10.64 -10.46 7.30
C ILE A 254 9.34 -10.79 8.04
N PHE A 255 8.54 -9.78 8.33
CA PHE A 255 7.30 -9.93 9.06
C PHE A 255 6.09 -9.46 8.25
N GLY A 256 5.13 -10.39 8.03
CA GLY A 256 3.83 -10.05 7.45
C GLY A 256 3.85 -9.54 6.01
N HIS A 257 4.91 -9.84 5.26
CA HIS A 257 4.99 -9.54 3.83
C HIS A 257 4.47 -10.75 3.02
N SER A 258 3.69 -10.46 1.95
CA SER A 258 3.11 -11.49 1.08
C SER A 258 4.14 -12.18 0.18
N MET A 259 5.34 -11.62 0.04
CA MET A 259 6.38 -12.06 -0.90
C MET A 259 5.89 -12.06 -2.35
N ASP A 260 5.05 -11.09 -2.69
CA ASP A 260 4.44 -10.98 -4.00
C ASP A 260 5.39 -10.51 -5.10
N ILE A 261 5.05 -10.88 -6.34
CA ILE A 261 5.84 -10.56 -7.52
C ILE A 261 5.91 -9.04 -7.79
N THR A 262 4.94 -8.28 -7.32
CA THR A 262 4.90 -6.82 -7.49
C THR A 262 6.05 -6.09 -6.79
N ASP A 263 6.71 -6.75 -5.83
CA ASP A 263 7.86 -6.24 -5.07
C ASP A 263 9.14 -7.04 -5.34
N LYS A 264 9.14 -7.81 -6.42
CA LYS A 264 10.20 -8.76 -6.78
C LYS A 264 11.59 -8.13 -6.82
N ASP A 265 11.73 -6.92 -7.32
CA ASP A 265 13.01 -6.22 -7.44
C ASP A 265 13.69 -6.04 -6.08
N VAL A 266 12.96 -5.56 -5.09
CA VAL A 266 13.47 -5.34 -3.73
C VAL A 266 13.65 -6.68 -3.00
N LEU A 267 12.68 -7.59 -3.10
CA LEU A 267 12.73 -8.88 -2.43
C LEU A 267 13.90 -9.73 -2.93
N LEU A 268 14.13 -9.79 -4.23
CA LEU A 268 15.29 -10.52 -4.79
C LEU A 268 16.61 -9.89 -4.34
N MET A 269 16.70 -8.58 -4.27
CA MET A 269 17.90 -7.91 -3.75
C MET A 269 18.14 -8.34 -2.31
N ILE A 270 17.13 -8.31 -1.44
CA ILE A 270 17.25 -8.74 -0.04
C ILE A 270 17.69 -10.20 0.04
N LEU A 271 16.98 -11.12 -0.64
CA LEU A 271 17.24 -12.56 -0.57
C LEU A 271 18.61 -12.95 -1.12
N ASN A 272 19.14 -12.20 -2.09
CA ASN A 272 20.44 -12.48 -2.70
C ASN A 272 21.62 -11.86 -1.95
N THR A 273 21.38 -10.85 -1.11
CA THR A 273 22.46 -10.11 -0.44
C THR A 273 22.48 -10.29 1.07
N ALA A 274 21.38 -10.62 1.70
CA ALA A 274 21.34 -10.92 3.11
C ALA A 274 22.14 -12.19 3.45
N VAL A 275 22.90 -12.15 4.55
CA VAL A 275 23.64 -13.33 5.05
C VAL A 275 22.69 -14.42 5.52
N ARG A 276 21.59 -14.00 6.15
CA ARG A 276 20.53 -14.88 6.63
C ARG A 276 19.18 -14.15 6.54
N THR A 277 18.15 -14.88 6.18
CA THR A 277 16.78 -14.35 6.11
C THR A 277 15.85 -15.26 6.93
N HIS A 278 15.08 -14.66 7.84
CA HIS A 278 14.03 -15.32 8.60
C HIS A 278 12.66 -14.77 8.16
N ILE A 279 11.71 -15.65 7.91
CA ILE A 279 10.33 -15.27 7.58
C ILE A 279 9.45 -15.57 8.79
N ILE A 280 8.88 -14.53 9.37
CA ILE A 280 8.02 -14.62 10.55
C ILE A 280 6.56 -14.73 10.08
N ILE A 281 5.95 -15.89 10.31
CA ILE A 281 4.57 -16.20 9.96
C ILE A 281 3.70 -16.23 11.20
N ILE A 282 2.65 -15.42 11.24
CA ILE A 282 1.61 -15.51 12.28
C ILE A 282 0.50 -16.41 11.78
N ILE A 283 0.36 -17.58 12.41
CA ILE A 283 -0.78 -18.46 12.20
C ILE A 283 -1.88 -18.05 13.19
N ARG A 284 -2.96 -17.45 12.69
CA ARG A 284 -4.16 -17.22 13.50
C ARG A 284 -4.96 -18.53 13.52
N PRO A 285 -5.35 -19.06 14.69
CA PRO A 285 -6.30 -20.16 14.73
C PRO A 285 -7.60 -19.70 14.03
N ILE A 286 -8.12 -20.53 13.14
CA ILE A 286 -9.44 -20.31 12.52
C ILE A 286 -10.46 -20.46 13.66
N THR A 287 -10.87 -19.35 14.25
CA THR A 287 -12.02 -19.36 15.14
C THR A 287 -13.25 -19.54 14.27
N ASN A 288 -13.76 -20.77 14.21
CA ASN A 288 -15.11 -21.02 13.70
C ASN A 288 -16.09 -20.17 14.54
N ARG A 289 -16.43 -18.99 14.06
CA ARG A 289 -17.62 -18.30 14.58
C ARG A 289 -18.82 -19.10 14.09
N ARG A 290 -19.41 -19.88 15.00
CA ARG A 290 -20.78 -20.41 14.86
C ARG A 290 -21.78 -19.27 14.92
#